data_28e31f80345ddc95cbe905b25e9f3059
#
_entry.id   28e31f80345ddc95cbe905b25e9f3059
#
_cell.length_a   1.000
_cell.length_b   1.000
_cell.length_c   1.000
_cell.angle_alpha   90.00
_cell.angle_beta   90.00
_cell.angle_gamma   90.00
#
_symmetry.space_group_name_H-M   'P 1'
#
loop_
_entity.id
_entity.type
_entity.pdbx_description
1 polymer ?
#
loop_
_entity_poly.entity_id
_entity_poly.type
_entity_poly.pdbx_seq_one_letter_code
_entity_poly.pdbx_strand_id
1 'polypeptide(L)'
;MKKVLILICGFYLFLYILGFIIPQKITHPVLERLSKPVTIAHQGGNKIYPDESLLAFTNAINMGIQVIEFDIHRTTDGIIVINHDHTIDRLTNGTGLIREMSWVELQQVDGAYNWSPDGLTYPYRDKGIKILSLIEMMDAFPQQLYDIEIKQHDPPLEKDLCDLLRKYGVAADQAIVASFRDETLARFHDICPEVATALPVNQGTILYILSRVGLERLLPLDAVVAQLPTTFSTKLGQLELDRRYINAFAKGNRQVWVWTVNDSIEMKRLMNMGVHGIITDRPDILMDLIHHSKEYAN
;
A
#
# COMPACT_ATOMS: atom_id res chain seq x y z
N MET A 1 -33.86 -26.58 -24.23
CA MET A 1 -33.18 -25.28 -24.22
C MET A 1 -33.91 -24.19 -23.38
N LYS A 2 -35.20 -23.84 -23.68
CA LYS A 2 -35.92 -22.76 -22.92
C LYS A 2 -35.96 -22.99 -21.41
N LYS A 3 -36.24 -24.21 -20.91
CA LYS A 3 -36.31 -24.52 -19.46
C LYS A 3 -34.93 -24.34 -18.77
N VAL A 4 -33.82 -24.74 -19.45
CA VAL A 4 -32.46 -24.57 -18.89
C VAL A 4 -32.11 -23.10 -18.81
N LEU A 5 -32.44 -22.31 -19.84
CA LEU A 5 -32.20 -20.87 -19.82
C LEU A 5 -32.96 -20.15 -18.69
N ILE A 6 -34.23 -20.52 -18.47
CA ILE A 6 -35.06 -19.98 -17.36
C ILE A 6 -34.42 -20.30 -16.01
N LEU A 7 -33.92 -21.52 -15.81
CA LEU A 7 -33.25 -21.90 -14.57
C LEU A 7 -31.95 -21.11 -14.34
N ILE A 8 -31.15 -20.93 -15.39
CA ILE A 8 -29.91 -20.12 -15.32
C ILE A 8 -30.24 -18.66 -14.97
N CYS A 9 -31.20 -18.07 -15.66
CA CYS A 9 -31.61 -16.70 -15.39
C CYS A 9 -32.22 -16.54 -13.98
N GLY A 10 -33.01 -17.48 -13.53
CA GLY A 10 -33.55 -17.50 -12.18
C GLY A 10 -32.49 -17.62 -11.10
N PHE A 11 -31.49 -18.49 -11.30
CA PHE A 11 -30.36 -18.65 -10.39
C PHE A 11 -29.48 -17.38 -10.36
N TYR A 12 -29.19 -16.80 -11.53
CA TYR A 12 -28.46 -15.52 -11.59
C TYR A 12 -29.20 -14.41 -10.85
N LEU A 13 -30.50 -14.27 -11.08
CA LEU A 13 -31.32 -13.28 -10.39
C LEU A 13 -31.33 -13.50 -8.87
N PHE A 14 -31.41 -14.74 -8.44
CA PHE A 14 -31.31 -15.10 -7.02
C PHE A 14 -29.97 -14.66 -6.42
N LEU A 15 -28.85 -14.97 -7.07
CA LEU A 15 -27.51 -14.53 -6.64
C LEU A 15 -27.40 -13.00 -6.62
N TYR A 16 -27.92 -12.34 -7.64
CA TYR A 16 -27.92 -10.87 -7.72
C TYR A 16 -28.70 -10.25 -6.54
N ILE A 17 -29.88 -10.77 -6.23
CA ILE A 17 -30.68 -10.30 -5.09
C ILE A 17 -29.98 -10.62 -3.76
N LEU A 18 -29.38 -11.81 -3.62
CA LEU A 18 -28.64 -12.22 -2.43
C LEU A 18 -27.51 -11.23 -2.11
N GLY A 19 -26.83 -10.71 -3.14
CA GLY A 19 -25.78 -9.71 -2.96
C GLY A 19 -26.25 -8.42 -2.27
N PHE A 20 -27.54 -8.07 -2.31
CA PHE A 20 -28.08 -6.90 -1.61
C PHE A 20 -28.29 -7.12 -0.11
N ILE A 21 -28.31 -8.37 0.34
CA ILE A 21 -28.43 -8.73 1.76
C ILE A 21 -27.07 -8.64 2.46
N ILE A 22 -25.98 -8.80 1.71
CA ILE A 22 -24.61 -8.74 2.25
C ILE A 22 -24.26 -7.28 2.54
N PRO A 23 -23.90 -6.93 3.79
CA PRO A 23 -23.45 -5.58 4.12
C PRO A 23 -22.23 -5.18 3.30
N GLN A 24 -22.25 -3.98 2.74
CA GLN A 24 -21.13 -3.48 1.93
C GLN A 24 -20.40 -2.33 2.61
N LYS A 25 -21.08 -1.63 3.51
CA LYS A 25 -20.48 -0.44 4.14
C LYS A 25 -19.43 -0.86 5.15
N ILE A 26 -18.25 -0.29 4.99
CA ILE A 26 -17.16 -0.38 5.96
C ILE A 26 -16.97 0.98 6.64
N THR A 27 -16.71 0.95 7.93
CA THR A 27 -16.34 2.13 8.71
C THR A 27 -15.05 1.79 9.42
N HIS A 28 -14.01 2.58 9.18
CA HIS A 28 -12.73 2.42 9.83
C HIS A 28 -12.13 3.81 10.11
N PRO A 29 -11.61 4.08 11.31
CA PRO A 29 -11.13 5.42 11.69
C PRO A 29 -10.09 6.00 10.73
N VAL A 30 -9.20 5.17 10.16
CA VAL A 30 -8.20 5.62 9.20
C VAL A 30 -8.80 6.34 7.98
N LEU A 31 -9.99 5.91 7.53
CA LEU A 31 -10.65 6.52 6.37
C LEU A 31 -11.12 7.96 6.63
N GLU A 32 -11.35 8.33 7.89
CA GLU A 32 -11.76 9.67 8.30
C GLU A 32 -10.61 10.68 8.25
N ARG A 33 -9.37 10.17 8.30
CA ARG A 33 -8.15 10.98 8.21
C ARG A 33 -7.70 11.25 6.77
N LEU A 34 -8.27 10.52 5.80
CA LEU A 34 -7.86 10.57 4.38
C LEU A 34 -8.72 11.57 3.60
N SER A 35 -8.09 12.54 2.97
CA SER A 35 -8.75 13.48 2.04
C SER A 35 -8.41 13.14 0.59
N LYS A 36 -9.43 13.13 -0.28
CA LYS A 36 -9.27 12.76 -1.71
C LYS A 36 -8.87 13.96 -2.55
N PRO A 37 -7.96 13.78 -3.52
CA PRO A 37 -7.19 12.56 -3.78
C PRO A 37 -6.16 12.30 -2.68
N VAL A 38 -6.04 11.05 -2.25
CA VAL A 38 -5.02 10.64 -1.27
C VAL A 38 -3.65 10.65 -1.94
N THR A 39 -2.69 11.28 -1.28
CA THR A 39 -1.31 11.35 -1.76
C THR A 39 -0.43 10.41 -0.95
N ILE A 40 0.21 9.46 -1.64
CA ILE A 40 1.01 8.42 -0.99
C ILE A 40 2.43 8.46 -1.58
N ALA A 41 3.44 8.64 -0.75
CA ALA A 41 4.84 8.55 -1.16
C ALA A 41 5.33 7.12 -1.04
N HIS A 42 5.55 6.46 -2.16
CA HIS A 42 6.14 5.12 -2.27
C HIS A 42 7.58 5.15 -1.80
N GLN A 43 7.90 4.41 -0.74
CA GLN A 43 9.22 4.39 -0.11
C GLN A 43 9.75 5.80 0.25
N GLY A 44 8.82 6.73 0.53
CA GLY A 44 9.16 8.13 0.79
C GLY A 44 9.46 8.99 -0.44
N GLY A 45 9.34 8.46 -1.66
CA GLY A 45 9.66 9.16 -2.92
C GLY A 45 11.04 8.80 -3.45
N ASN A 46 11.25 7.53 -3.71
CA ASN A 46 12.56 6.92 -3.99
C ASN A 46 13.24 7.39 -5.29
N LYS A 47 12.54 8.12 -6.17
CA LYS A 47 13.16 8.77 -7.34
C LYS A 47 13.76 10.15 -7.05
N ILE A 48 13.55 10.68 -5.84
CA ILE A 48 14.06 12.00 -5.45
C ILE A 48 15.07 11.87 -4.32
N TYR A 49 14.83 10.96 -3.39
CA TYR A 49 15.67 10.73 -2.20
C TYR A 49 15.91 9.22 -2.01
N PRO A 50 16.95 8.85 -1.22
CA PRO A 50 17.22 7.44 -0.93
C PRO A 50 16.00 6.74 -0.34
N ASP A 51 15.67 5.60 -0.94
CA ASP A 51 14.53 4.76 -0.57
C ASP A 51 14.45 4.59 0.94
N GLU A 52 13.24 4.78 1.50
CA GLU A 52 12.92 4.41 2.88
C GLU A 52 13.84 5.01 3.95
N SER A 53 14.47 6.14 3.62
CA SER A 53 15.32 6.89 4.55
C SER A 53 14.52 7.95 5.31
N LEU A 54 15.03 8.32 6.50
CA LEU A 54 14.48 9.44 7.25
C LEU A 54 14.46 10.74 6.42
N LEU A 55 15.44 10.90 5.53
CA LEU A 55 15.51 12.04 4.60
C LEU A 55 14.34 12.02 3.61
N ALA A 56 14.06 10.88 2.97
CA ALA A 56 12.94 10.75 2.04
C ALA A 56 11.60 11.02 2.72
N PHE A 57 11.37 10.41 3.87
CA PHE A 57 10.14 10.59 4.65
C PHE A 57 9.94 12.03 5.11
N THR A 58 10.98 12.67 5.64
CA THR A 58 10.92 14.08 6.05
C THR A 58 10.55 14.99 4.88
N ASN A 59 11.14 14.77 3.71
CA ASN A 59 10.84 15.60 2.54
C ASN A 59 9.43 15.36 2.00
N ALA A 60 8.98 14.11 1.93
CA ALA A 60 7.61 13.80 1.51
C ALA A 60 6.56 14.45 2.44
N ILE A 61 6.76 14.37 3.75
CA ILE A 61 5.88 15.00 4.76
C ILE A 61 5.90 16.53 4.61
N ASN A 62 7.07 17.12 4.41
CA ASN A 62 7.20 18.59 4.21
C ASN A 62 6.53 19.06 2.89
N MET A 63 6.43 18.21 1.88
CA MET A 63 5.65 18.48 0.67
C MET A 63 4.13 18.40 0.91
N GLY A 64 3.67 17.89 2.05
CA GLY A 64 2.25 17.74 2.38
C GLY A 64 1.64 16.40 1.96
N ILE A 65 2.47 15.37 1.74
CA ILE A 65 2.00 14.01 1.48
C ILE A 65 1.22 13.48 2.69
N GLN A 66 0.07 12.87 2.43
CA GLN A 66 -0.84 12.38 3.47
C GLN A 66 -0.38 11.05 4.07
N VAL A 67 0.11 10.13 3.24
CA VAL A 67 0.46 8.77 3.64
C VAL A 67 1.88 8.46 3.20
N ILE A 68 2.69 7.95 4.11
CA ILE A 68 4.00 7.39 3.79
C ILE A 68 3.86 5.88 3.66
N GLU A 69 4.22 5.37 2.51
CA GLU A 69 4.30 3.93 2.25
C GLU A 69 5.72 3.46 2.43
N PHE A 70 5.89 2.29 3.04
CA PHE A 70 7.17 1.63 3.26
C PHE A 70 7.03 0.13 3.53
N ASP A 71 8.14 -0.58 3.37
CA ASP A 71 8.26 -2.03 3.43
C ASP A 71 9.00 -2.49 4.69
N ILE A 72 8.59 -3.59 5.29
CA ILE A 72 9.20 -4.04 6.54
C ILE A 72 9.73 -5.47 6.51
N HIS A 73 10.85 -5.64 7.22
CA HIS A 73 11.47 -6.91 7.57
C HIS A 73 11.80 -6.95 9.07
N ARG A 74 12.29 -8.09 9.57
CA ARG A 74 12.71 -8.25 10.95
C ARG A 74 14.10 -8.86 11.03
N THR A 75 14.95 -8.29 11.86
CA THR A 75 16.30 -8.79 12.20
C THR A 75 16.26 -10.05 13.05
N THR A 76 17.42 -10.71 13.23
CA THR A 76 17.58 -11.89 14.11
C THR A 76 17.25 -11.60 15.58
N ASP A 77 17.53 -10.38 16.03
CA ASP A 77 17.28 -9.91 17.41
C ASP A 77 15.90 -9.25 17.57
N GLY A 78 15.01 -9.38 16.55
CA GLY A 78 13.60 -9.05 16.67
C GLY A 78 13.24 -7.60 16.38
N ILE A 79 14.16 -6.79 15.86
CA ILE A 79 13.88 -5.40 15.49
C ILE A 79 13.20 -5.38 14.12
N ILE A 80 12.04 -4.71 14.04
CA ILE A 80 11.37 -4.43 12.76
C ILE A 80 12.08 -3.26 12.10
N VAL A 81 12.58 -3.48 10.90
CA VAL A 81 13.32 -2.51 10.08
C VAL A 81 12.59 -2.19 8.80
N ILE A 82 12.83 -1.01 8.26
CA ILE A 82 12.23 -0.51 7.03
C ILE A 82 13.22 -0.74 5.89
N ASN A 83 12.85 -1.61 4.94
CA ASN A 83 13.64 -1.90 3.74
C ASN A 83 12.80 -2.72 2.75
N HIS A 84 12.80 -2.34 1.48
CA HIS A 84 12.04 -3.02 0.44
C HIS A 84 12.52 -4.45 0.17
N ASP A 85 13.82 -4.60 -0.06
CA ASP A 85 14.41 -5.87 -0.42
C ASP A 85 14.66 -6.74 0.82
N HIS A 86 14.63 -8.05 0.66
CA HIS A 86 14.99 -8.97 1.75
C HIS A 86 16.49 -8.98 2.07
N THR A 87 17.32 -8.36 1.20
CA THR A 87 18.76 -8.14 1.39
C THR A 87 19.07 -6.65 1.44
N ILE A 88 20.25 -6.32 1.96
CA ILE A 88 20.75 -4.94 2.02
C ILE A 88 21.58 -4.53 0.79
N ASP A 89 21.73 -5.43 -0.19
CA ASP A 89 22.76 -5.34 -1.24
C ASP A 89 22.54 -4.17 -2.22
N ARG A 90 21.27 -3.87 -2.54
CA ARG A 90 20.94 -2.89 -3.57
C ARG A 90 21.35 -1.46 -3.20
N LEU A 91 21.06 -1.05 -1.98
CA LEU A 91 21.20 0.34 -1.56
C LEU A 91 22.44 0.60 -0.71
N THR A 92 22.97 -0.42 -0.04
CA THR A 92 24.04 -0.24 0.95
C THR A 92 25.41 -0.65 0.43
N ASN A 93 26.45 -0.41 1.23
CA ASN A 93 27.80 -0.95 1.03
C ASN A 93 28.01 -2.32 1.69
N GLY A 94 26.94 -2.91 2.24
CA GLY A 94 26.94 -4.26 2.82
C GLY A 94 26.25 -5.28 1.91
N THR A 95 26.25 -6.54 2.34
CA THR A 95 25.57 -7.65 1.67
C THR A 95 24.94 -8.60 2.69
N GLY A 96 23.84 -9.23 2.35
CA GLY A 96 23.22 -10.29 3.17
C GLY A 96 21.75 -10.09 3.43
N LEU A 97 21.14 -11.15 3.98
CA LEU A 97 19.74 -11.20 4.31
C LEU A 97 19.45 -10.47 5.64
N ILE A 98 18.51 -9.55 5.64
CA ILE A 98 18.11 -8.79 6.84
C ILE A 98 17.71 -9.72 7.98
N ARG A 99 16.97 -10.80 7.69
CA ARG A 99 16.54 -11.78 8.69
C ARG A 99 17.70 -12.60 9.32
N GLU A 100 18.89 -12.51 8.77
CA GLU A 100 20.10 -13.19 9.26
C GLU A 100 21.08 -12.23 9.95
N MET A 101 20.75 -10.93 10.01
CA MET A 101 21.54 -9.88 10.60
C MET A 101 20.91 -9.35 11.88
N SER A 102 21.72 -8.91 12.82
CA SER A 102 21.29 -8.16 14.00
C SER A 102 21.11 -6.66 13.65
N TRP A 103 20.33 -5.96 14.47
CA TRP A 103 20.18 -4.52 14.36
C TRP A 103 21.54 -3.78 14.41
N VAL A 104 22.42 -4.21 15.28
CA VAL A 104 23.77 -3.60 15.42
C VAL A 104 24.57 -3.74 14.12
N GLU A 105 24.50 -4.88 13.44
CA GLU A 105 25.17 -5.09 12.14
C GLU A 105 24.57 -4.20 11.06
N LEU A 106 23.25 -4.08 10.99
CA LEU A 106 22.57 -3.19 10.03
C LEU A 106 22.95 -1.72 10.24
N GLN A 107 23.25 -1.29 11.46
CA GLN A 107 23.68 0.08 11.74
C GLN A 107 25.15 0.37 11.31
N GLN A 108 25.93 -0.64 10.92
CA GLN A 108 27.29 -0.40 10.41
C GLN A 108 27.34 -0.01 8.93
N VAL A 109 26.28 -0.31 8.18
CA VAL A 109 26.25 0.00 6.74
C VAL A 109 25.80 1.44 6.46
N ASP A 110 26.20 1.95 5.31
CA ASP A 110 25.65 3.18 4.73
C ASP A 110 24.40 2.81 3.93
N GLY A 111 23.23 3.25 4.40
CA GLY A 111 21.91 2.91 3.85
C GLY A 111 21.61 3.54 2.48
N ALA A 112 22.46 4.48 2.01
CA ALA A 112 22.27 5.15 0.73
C ALA A 112 23.50 5.08 -0.19
N TYR A 113 24.43 4.17 0.10
CA TYR A 113 25.71 4.08 -0.58
C TYR A 113 25.59 3.91 -2.10
N ASN A 114 24.65 3.10 -2.55
CA ASN A 114 24.41 2.78 -3.96
C ASN A 114 23.21 3.54 -4.54
N TRP A 115 22.54 4.37 -3.76
CA TRP A 115 21.41 5.13 -4.29
C TRP A 115 21.89 6.19 -5.28
N SER A 116 21.21 6.26 -6.43
CA SER A 116 21.55 7.17 -7.51
C SER A 116 20.31 7.63 -8.25
N PRO A 117 20.12 8.93 -8.50
CA PRO A 117 18.98 9.44 -9.27
C PRO A 117 19.12 9.21 -10.77
N ASP A 118 20.33 8.95 -11.27
CA ASP A 118 20.69 8.88 -12.69
C ASP A 118 21.51 7.64 -13.07
N GLY A 119 21.86 6.79 -12.10
CA GLY A 119 22.74 5.63 -12.27
C GLY A 119 24.22 5.97 -12.41
N LEU A 120 24.61 7.24 -12.29
CA LEU A 120 25.97 7.73 -12.50
C LEU A 120 26.54 8.47 -11.28
N THR A 121 25.70 9.24 -10.61
CA THR A 121 26.07 10.02 -9.42
C THR A 121 25.52 9.40 -8.15
N TYR A 122 26.24 9.51 -7.06
CA TYR A 122 25.91 8.94 -5.75
C TYR A 122 25.94 10.02 -4.67
N PRO A 123 24.99 10.96 -4.68
CA PRO A 123 25.07 12.18 -3.86
C PRO A 123 24.96 11.94 -2.36
N TYR A 124 24.43 10.79 -1.95
CA TYR A 124 24.19 10.44 -0.54
C TYR A 124 25.19 9.42 0.03
N ARG A 125 26.16 8.98 -0.77
CA ARG A 125 27.24 8.09 -0.32
C ARG A 125 28.05 8.77 0.79
N ASP A 126 28.32 8.01 1.86
CA ASP A 126 29.08 8.47 3.03
C ASP A 126 28.46 9.70 3.75
N LYS A 127 27.14 9.90 3.63
CA LYS A 127 26.40 10.98 4.31
C LYS A 127 25.78 10.55 5.64
N GLY A 128 26.04 9.34 6.10
CA GLY A 128 25.54 8.84 7.38
C GLY A 128 24.07 8.42 7.37
N ILE A 129 23.48 8.18 6.18
CA ILE A 129 22.13 7.66 6.08
C ILE A 129 22.12 6.19 6.53
N LYS A 130 21.20 5.84 7.42
CA LYS A 130 21.09 4.50 8.01
C LYS A 130 19.78 3.84 7.59
N ILE A 131 19.76 2.49 7.62
CA ILE A 131 18.52 1.73 7.61
C ILE A 131 17.74 2.09 8.88
N LEU A 132 16.45 2.37 8.76
CA LEU A 132 15.59 2.76 9.87
C LEU A 132 14.93 1.56 10.51
N SER A 133 14.75 1.62 11.83
CA SER A 133 13.75 0.79 12.50
C SER A 133 12.36 1.44 12.42
N LEU A 134 11.32 0.60 12.52
CA LEU A 134 9.94 1.09 12.59
C LEU A 134 9.72 1.98 13.83
N ILE A 135 10.45 1.74 14.93
CA ILE A 135 10.42 2.56 16.13
C ILE A 135 10.91 3.98 15.83
N GLU A 136 12.08 4.11 15.19
CA GLU A 136 12.62 5.42 14.82
C GLU A 136 11.68 6.19 13.89
N MET A 137 11.01 5.50 12.97
CA MET A 137 9.99 6.10 12.10
C MET A 137 8.81 6.64 12.90
N MET A 138 8.25 5.86 13.82
CA MET A 138 7.12 6.27 14.66
C MET A 138 7.49 7.40 15.64
N ASP A 139 8.69 7.38 16.18
CA ASP A 139 9.20 8.45 17.05
C ASP A 139 9.40 9.77 16.28
N ALA A 140 9.91 9.69 15.05
CA ALA A 140 10.14 10.86 14.21
C ALA A 140 8.83 11.51 13.71
N PHE A 141 7.80 10.70 13.42
CA PHE A 141 6.57 11.15 12.76
C PHE A 141 5.30 10.63 13.45
N PRO A 142 5.07 10.90 14.74
CA PRO A 142 4.02 10.25 15.54
C PRO A 142 2.58 10.53 15.09
N GLN A 143 2.37 11.52 14.19
CA GLN A 143 1.04 11.88 13.67
C GLN A 143 0.83 11.48 12.20
N GLN A 144 1.84 10.88 11.57
CA GLN A 144 1.80 10.50 10.16
C GLN A 144 0.90 9.28 9.94
N LEU A 145 0.25 9.23 8.76
CA LEU A 145 -0.43 8.03 8.29
C LEU A 145 0.57 7.11 7.60
N TYR A 146 0.51 5.84 7.95
CA TYR A 146 1.42 4.80 7.45
C TYR A 146 0.68 3.80 6.57
N ASP A 147 1.30 3.43 5.46
CA ASP A 147 0.95 2.29 4.63
C ASP A 147 2.12 1.31 4.70
N ILE A 148 1.92 0.19 5.40
CA ILE A 148 3.00 -0.72 5.81
C ILE A 148 2.87 -2.02 5.04
N GLU A 149 3.82 -2.31 4.15
CA GLU A 149 3.86 -3.61 3.47
C GLU A 149 4.71 -4.63 4.25
N ILE A 150 4.11 -5.75 4.63
CA ILE A 150 4.84 -6.88 5.19
C ILE A 150 5.47 -7.68 4.06
N LYS A 151 6.79 -7.51 3.86
CA LYS A 151 7.57 -8.26 2.86
C LYS A 151 8.01 -9.63 3.39
N GLN A 152 8.42 -9.69 4.64
CA GLN A 152 8.90 -10.93 5.25
C GLN A 152 7.72 -11.80 5.70
N HIS A 153 7.69 -13.04 5.23
CA HIS A 153 6.68 -14.02 5.60
C HIS A 153 7.25 -15.22 6.38
N ASP A 154 8.59 -15.43 6.34
CA ASP A 154 9.29 -16.47 7.03
C ASP A 154 10.66 -15.97 7.54
N PRO A 155 10.89 -16.01 8.88
CA PRO A 155 9.89 -16.23 9.91
C PRO A 155 8.83 -15.12 9.97
N PRO A 156 7.59 -15.43 10.39
CA PRO A 156 6.50 -14.47 10.44
C PRO A 156 6.77 -13.34 11.44
N LEU A 157 6.30 -12.12 11.13
CA LEU A 157 6.49 -10.93 11.99
C LEU A 157 5.17 -10.24 12.36
N GLU A 158 4.03 -10.78 11.95
CA GLU A 158 2.71 -10.14 12.07
C GLU A 158 2.37 -9.80 13.54
N LYS A 159 2.72 -10.71 14.46
CA LYS A 159 2.49 -10.49 15.90
C LYS A 159 3.36 -9.37 16.44
N ASP A 160 4.63 -9.34 16.07
CA ASP A 160 5.58 -8.34 16.55
C ASP A 160 5.18 -6.94 16.02
N LEU A 161 4.72 -6.88 14.77
CA LEU A 161 4.16 -5.65 14.20
C LEU A 161 2.93 -5.18 14.97
N CYS A 162 1.96 -6.06 15.21
CA CYS A 162 0.74 -5.69 15.94
C CYS A 162 1.05 -5.19 17.35
N ASP A 163 1.90 -5.90 18.09
CA ASP A 163 2.30 -5.52 19.43
C ASP A 163 2.99 -4.14 19.45
N LEU A 164 3.80 -3.86 18.43
CA LEU A 164 4.48 -2.58 18.30
C LEU A 164 3.48 -1.45 17.99
N LEU A 165 2.58 -1.62 17.03
CA LEU A 165 1.55 -0.64 16.69
C LEU A 165 0.65 -0.32 17.88
N ARG A 166 0.26 -1.33 18.67
CA ARG A 166 -0.53 -1.14 19.90
C ARG A 166 0.25 -0.35 20.95
N LYS A 167 1.52 -0.72 21.16
CA LYS A 167 2.40 -0.04 22.13
C LYS A 167 2.56 1.45 21.82
N TYR A 168 2.63 1.82 20.55
CA TYR A 168 2.78 3.21 20.10
C TYR A 168 1.45 3.93 19.90
N GLY A 169 0.32 3.25 20.11
CA GLY A 169 -1.01 3.84 19.94
C GLY A 169 -1.39 4.18 18.49
N VAL A 170 -0.72 3.56 17.53
CA VAL A 170 -0.83 3.86 16.08
C VAL A 170 -1.90 3.00 15.39
N ALA A 171 -2.40 1.95 16.06
CA ALA A 171 -3.09 0.86 15.40
C ALA A 171 -4.36 1.24 14.61
N ALA A 172 -5.31 1.93 15.24
CA ALA A 172 -6.67 2.00 14.68
C ALA A 172 -6.88 3.06 13.60
N ASP A 173 -6.18 4.19 13.64
CA ASP A 173 -6.46 5.33 12.76
C ASP A 173 -5.25 5.88 12.00
N GLN A 174 -4.08 5.27 12.17
CA GLN A 174 -2.86 5.75 11.55
C GLN A 174 -2.18 4.75 10.61
N ALA A 175 -2.52 3.45 10.70
CA ALA A 175 -1.88 2.42 9.90
C ALA A 175 -2.87 1.68 8.98
N ILE A 176 -2.39 1.40 7.77
CA ILE A 176 -2.96 0.42 6.85
C ILE A 176 -1.86 -0.60 6.61
N VAL A 177 -2.18 -1.89 6.69
CA VAL A 177 -1.21 -2.96 6.46
C VAL A 177 -1.53 -3.70 5.18
N ALA A 178 -0.52 -3.88 4.36
CA ALA A 178 -0.57 -4.60 3.10
C ALA A 178 0.40 -5.80 3.08
N SER A 179 0.16 -6.75 2.21
CA SER A 179 1.11 -7.78 1.83
C SER A 179 0.69 -8.42 0.50
N PHE A 180 1.66 -8.78 -0.34
CA PHE A 180 1.41 -9.62 -1.53
C PHE A 180 1.12 -11.09 -1.18
N ARG A 181 1.30 -11.48 0.09
CA ARG A 181 1.00 -12.82 0.60
C ARG A 181 -0.34 -12.79 1.34
N ASP A 182 -1.36 -13.34 0.72
CA ASP A 182 -2.71 -13.39 1.31
C ASP A 182 -2.71 -14.06 2.69
N GLU A 183 -1.86 -15.09 2.89
CA GLU A 183 -1.74 -15.79 4.17
C GLU A 183 -1.14 -14.89 5.27
N THR A 184 -0.12 -14.09 4.93
CA THR A 184 0.49 -13.11 5.84
C THR A 184 -0.55 -12.05 6.24
N LEU A 185 -1.27 -11.51 5.28
CA LEU A 185 -2.29 -10.49 5.53
C LEU A 185 -3.46 -11.05 6.35
N ALA A 186 -3.88 -12.28 6.08
CA ALA A 186 -4.93 -12.95 6.85
C ALA A 186 -4.49 -13.17 8.32
N ARG A 187 -3.27 -13.69 8.55
CA ARG A 187 -2.73 -13.84 9.92
C ARG A 187 -2.64 -12.51 10.64
N PHE A 188 -2.19 -11.46 9.95
CA PHE A 188 -2.14 -10.12 10.55
C PHE A 188 -3.52 -9.63 10.94
N HIS A 189 -4.52 -9.74 10.06
CA HIS A 189 -5.90 -9.33 10.31
C HIS A 189 -6.51 -10.07 11.51
N ASP A 190 -6.25 -11.38 11.62
CA ASP A 190 -6.74 -12.20 12.75
C ASP A 190 -6.12 -11.77 14.10
N ILE A 191 -4.84 -11.36 14.10
CA ILE A 191 -4.11 -10.94 15.30
C ILE A 191 -4.41 -9.50 15.69
N CYS A 192 -4.63 -8.64 14.68
CA CYS A 192 -4.74 -7.19 14.80
C CYS A 192 -5.97 -6.63 14.06
N PRO A 193 -7.19 -7.06 14.41
CA PRO A 193 -8.39 -6.71 13.66
C PRO A 193 -8.77 -5.22 13.72
N GLU A 194 -8.19 -4.47 14.68
CA GLU A 194 -8.37 -3.03 14.80
C GLU A 194 -7.56 -2.22 13.79
N VAL A 195 -6.56 -2.81 13.14
CA VAL A 195 -5.76 -2.16 12.10
C VAL A 195 -6.35 -2.41 10.73
N ALA A 196 -6.46 -1.36 9.93
CA ALA A 196 -6.92 -1.46 8.56
C ALA A 196 -6.00 -2.36 7.72
N THR A 197 -6.58 -3.17 6.83
CA THR A 197 -5.83 -3.98 5.88
C THR A 197 -6.18 -3.64 4.44
N ALA A 198 -5.21 -3.82 3.55
CA ALA A 198 -5.42 -3.75 2.11
C ALA A 198 -6.15 -4.99 1.58
N LEU A 199 -6.64 -4.91 0.35
CA LEU A 199 -7.34 -6.01 -0.32
C LEU A 199 -6.36 -7.15 -0.66
N PRO A 200 -6.59 -8.39 -0.17
CA PRO A 200 -5.79 -9.54 -0.56
C PRO A 200 -5.83 -9.81 -2.07
N VAL A 201 -4.73 -10.29 -2.65
CA VAL A 201 -4.58 -10.49 -4.10
C VAL A 201 -5.65 -11.42 -4.67
N ASN A 202 -5.93 -12.53 -3.98
CA ASN A 202 -6.97 -13.49 -4.40
C ASN A 202 -8.36 -12.88 -4.38
N GLN A 203 -8.70 -12.11 -3.33
CA GLN A 203 -9.99 -11.40 -3.26
C GLN A 203 -10.12 -10.34 -4.35
N GLY A 204 -9.03 -9.63 -4.67
CA GLY A 204 -8.96 -8.70 -5.78
C GLY A 204 -9.27 -9.37 -7.12
N THR A 205 -8.70 -10.54 -7.37
CA THR A 205 -8.96 -11.32 -8.59
C THR A 205 -10.43 -11.78 -8.67
N ILE A 206 -10.97 -12.31 -7.57
CA ILE A 206 -12.38 -12.73 -7.50
C ILE A 206 -13.31 -11.53 -7.73
N LEU A 207 -13.03 -10.40 -7.08
CA LEU A 207 -13.80 -9.17 -7.26
C LEU A 207 -13.79 -8.69 -8.72
N TYR A 208 -12.63 -8.76 -9.37
CA TYR A 208 -12.54 -8.42 -10.79
C TYR A 208 -13.50 -9.25 -11.62
N ILE A 209 -13.48 -10.57 -11.47
CA ILE A 209 -14.35 -11.51 -12.21
C ILE A 209 -15.83 -11.22 -11.89
N LEU A 210 -16.19 -11.13 -10.63
CA LEU A 210 -17.58 -10.86 -10.20
C LEU A 210 -18.07 -9.50 -10.70
N SER A 211 -17.19 -8.51 -10.76
CA SER A 211 -17.55 -7.19 -11.30
C SER A 211 -17.97 -7.28 -12.77
N ARG A 212 -17.39 -8.20 -13.57
CA ARG A 212 -17.75 -8.35 -15.01
C ARG A 212 -19.17 -8.83 -15.22
N VAL A 213 -19.71 -9.52 -14.24
CA VAL A 213 -21.08 -10.08 -14.31
C VAL A 213 -22.06 -9.39 -13.34
N GLY A 214 -21.65 -8.33 -12.64
CA GLY A 214 -22.51 -7.57 -11.73
C GLY A 214 -22.82 -8.29 -10.40
N LEU A 215 -21.99 -9.27 -10.01
CA LEU A 215 -22.13 -10.06 -8.79
C LEU A 215 -21.11 -9.71 -7.70
N GLU A 216 -20.42 -8.59 -7.81
CA GLU A 216 -19.36 -8.14 -6.88
C GLU A 216 -19.86 -8.01 -5.43
N ARG A 217 -21.17 -7.77 -5.22
CA ARG A 217 -21.78 -7.67 -3.89
C ARG A 217 -21.84 -8.99 -3.14
N LEU A 218 -21.64 -10.12 -3.81
CA LEU A 218 -21.57 -11.44 -3.18
C LEU A 218 -20.26 -11.65 -2.39
N LEU A 219 -19.25 -10.85 -2.66
CA LEU A 219 -17.96 -10.95 -1.97
C LEU A 219 -17.96 -10.04 -0.75
N PRO A 220 -18.01 -10.60 0.48
CA PRO A 220 -17.76 -9.82 1.68
C PRO A 220 -16.29 -9.39 1.71
N LEU A 221 -16.04 -8.10 1.98
CA LEU A 221 -14.71 -7.53 2.00
C LEU A 221 -14.53 -6.73 3.28
N ASP A 222 -13.51 -7.07 4.06
CA ASP A 222 -13.11 -6.33 5.27
C ASP A 222 -12.01 -5.30 4.96
N ALA A 223 -11.35 -5.43 3.82
CA ALA A 223 -10.34 -4.50 3.35
C ALA A 223 -10.89 -3.09 3.17
N VAL A 224 -10.14 -2.09 3.64
CA VAL A 224 -10.51 -0.65 3.53
C VAL A 224 -9.98 -0.02 2.26
N VAL A 225 -8.86 -0.53 1.73
CA VAL A 225 -8.20 -0.02 0.53
C VAL A 225 -7.82 -1.17 -0.40
N ALA A 226 -7.95 -0.96 -1.71
CA ALA A 226 -7.34 -1.80 -2.73
C ALA A 226 -6.16 -1.06 -3.32
N GLN A 227 -4.97 -1.63 -3.21
CA GLN A 227 -3.74 -1.13 -3.80
C GLN A 227 -3.49 -1.90 -5.09
N LEU A 228 -3.68 -1.24 -6.22
CA LEU A 228 -3.74 -1.92 -7.52
C LEU A 228 -2.72 -1.34 -8.51
N PRO A 229 -2.07 -2.19 -9.32
CA PRO A 229 -1.33 -1.69 -10.48
C PRO A 229 -2.31 -1.22 -11.56
N THR A 230 -1.84 -0.39 -12.48
CA THR A 230 -2.62 0.04 -13.66
C THR A 230 -2.96 -1.12 -14.58
N THR A 231 -2.07 -2.11 -14.63
CA THR A 231 -2.23 -3.36 -15.39
C THR A 231 -1.76 -4.54 -14.56
N PHE A 232 -2.43 -5.66 -14.65
CA PHE A 232 -2.04 -6.89 -13.95
C PHE A 232 -2.16 -8.11 -14.85
N SER A 233 -1.17 -9.00 -14.74
CA SER A 233 -1.12 -10.24 -15.51
C SER A 233 -1.87 -11.35 -14.80
N THR A 234 -2.73 -12.04 -15.52
CA THR A 234 -3.46 -13.21 -15.05
C THR A 234 -3.27 -14.37 -15.99
N LYS A 235 -3.74 -15.56 -15.61
CA LYS A 235 -3.80 -16.72 -16.50
C LYS A 235 -4.70 -16.49 -17.74
N LEU A 236 -5.56 -15.49 -17.69
CA LEU A 236 -6.48 -15.10 -18.77
C LEU A 236 -5.90 -14.00 -19.68
N GLY A 237 -4.68 -13.54 -19.40
CA GLY A 237 -4.01 -12.46 -20.11
C GLY A 237 -3.78 -11.23 -19.24
N GLN A 238 -3.37 -10.15 -19.90
CA GLN A 238 -3.18 -8.84 -19.25
C GLN A 238 -4.53 -8.15 -19.11
N LEU A 239 -4.82 -7.70 -17.89
CA LEU A 239 -6.03 -6.99 -17.53
C LEU A 239 -5.66 -5.55 -17.16
N GLU A 240 -6.51 -4.61 -17.55
CA GLU A 240 -6.35 -3.20 -17.21
C GLU A 240 -7.31 -2.81 -16.09
N LEU A 241 -6.87 -1.90 -15.25
CA LEU A 241 -7.73 -1.23 -14.27
C LEU A 241 -8.75 -0.36 -15.02
N ASP A 242 -10.03 -0.52 -14.70
CA ASP A 242 -11.12 0.24 -15.30
C ASP A 242 -12.11 0.77 -14.25
N ARG A 243 -12.96 1.71 -14.68
CA ARG A 243 -14.01 2.30 -13.81
C ARG A 243 -14.93 1.27 -13.18
N ARG A 244 -15.21 0.17 -13.88
CA ARG A 244 -16.12 -0.87 -13.37
C ARG A 244 -15.52 -1.56 -12.17
N TYR A 245 -14.24 -1.91 -12.22
CA TYR A 245 -13.53 -2.51 -11.11
C TYR A 245 -13.37 -1.53 -9.94
N ILE A 246 -12.95 -0.28 -10.24
CA ILE A 246 -12.87 0.78 -9.23
C ILE A 246 -14.20 0.94 -8.49
N ASN A 247 -15.29 1.08 -9.21
CA ASN A 247 -16.62 1.24 -8.64
C ASN A 247 -17.09 0.00 -7.86
N ALA A 248 -16.70 -1.19 -8.30
CA ALA A 248 -17.05 -2.44 -7.61
C ALA A 248 -16.44 -2.50 -6.22
N PHE A 249 -15.16 -2.12 -6.08
CA PHE A 249 -14.49 -2.07 -4.78
C PHE A 249 -14.91 -0.86 -3.94
N ALA A 250 -15.05 0.30 -4.53
CA ALA A 250 -15.36 1.55 -3.82
C ALA A 250 -16.75 1.57 -3.16
N LYS A 251 -17.60 0.60 -3.45
CA LYS A 251 -18.89 0.43 -2.76
C LYS A 251 -18.66 0.29 -1.25
N GLY A 252 -19.44 1.03 -0.46
CA GLY A 252 -19.37 0.93 1.00
C GLY A 252 -18.24 1.67 1.66
N ASN A 253 -17.77 2.78 1.06
CA ASN A 253 -16.75 3.70 1.62
C ASN A 253 -15.31 3.18 1.57
N ARG A 254 -15.00 2.24 0.67
CA ARG A 254 -13.64 1.76 0.42
C ARG A 254 -12.90 2.69 -0.54
N GLN A 255 -11.57 2.59 -0.57
CA GLN A 255 -10.74 3.41 -1.46
C GLN A 255 -9.88 2.55 -2.38
N VAL A 256 -9.70 2.99 -3.63
CA VAL A 256 -8.78 2.39 -4.60
C VAL A 256 -7.58 3.31 -4.75
N TRP A 257 -6.39 2.80 -4.44
CA TRP A 257 -5.10 3.45 -4.63
C TRP A 257 -4.34 2.74 -5.75
N VAL A 258 -3.60 3.49 -6.56
CA VAL A 258 -2.91 2.92 -7.72
C VAL A 258 -1.41 3.16 -7.63
N TRP A 259 -0.62 2.10 -7.85
CA TRP A 259 0.84 2.07 -7.77
C TRP A 259 1.49 1.51 -9.05
N THR A 260 2.75 1.78 -9.35
CA THR A 260 3.47 2.98 -8.92
C THR A 260 3.37 3.95 -10.08
N VAL A 261 2.80 5.13 -9.87
CA VAL A 261 2.47 6.08 -10.95
C VAL A 261 3.34 7.32 -10.81
N ASN A 262 4.19 7.57 -11.80
CA ASN A 262 5.19 8.64 -11.76
C ASN A 262 4.99 9.72 -12.83
N ASP A 263 4.10 9.48 -13.79
CA ASP A 263 3.79 10.38 -14.88
C ASP A 263 2.56 11.24 -14.58
N SER A 264 2.66 12.56 -14.77
CA SER A 264 1.59 13.50 -14.43
C SER A 264 0.34 13.34 -15.29
N ILE A 265 0.48 12.90 -16.55
CA ILE A 265 -0.64 12.67 -17.46
C ILE A 265 -1.41 11.44 -17.00
N GLU A 266 -0.67 10.39 -16.63
CA GLU A 266 -1.27 9.16 -16.10
C GLU A 266 -1.93 9.39 -14.74
N MET A 267 -1.32 10.17 -13.84
CA MET A 267 -1.94 10.58 -12.57
C MET A 267 -3.30 11.26 -12.81
N LYS A 268 -3.35 12.25 -13.73
CA LYS A 268 -4.59 12.94 -14.11
C LYS A 268 -5.63 11.97 -14.69
N ARG A 269 -5.20 11.06 -15.57
CA ARG A 269 -6.08 10.07 -16.19
C ARG A 269 -6.74 9.18 -15.12
N LEU A 270 -5.95 8.69 -14.18
CA LEU A 270 -6.43 7.82 -13.09
C LEU A 270 -7.37 8.55 -12.13
N MET A 271 -7.05 9.77 -11.73
CA MET A 271 -7.94 10.59 -10.90
C MET A 271 -9.27 10.85 -11.61
N ASN A 272 -9.25 11.18 -12.92
CA ASN A 272 -10.46 11.36 -13.73
C ASN A 272 -11.24 10.04 -13.90
N MET A 273 -10.58 8.90 -13.80
CA MET A 273 -11.22 7.59 -13.83
C MET A 273 -11.92 7.23 -12.51
N GLY A 274 -11.66 7.98 -11.43
CA GLY A 274 -12.29 7.80 -10.13
C GLY A 274 -11.42 7.04 -9.12
N VAL A 275 -10.11 6.96 -9.35
CA VAL A 275 -9.13 6.47 -8.38
C VAL A 275 -9.08 7.43 -7.19
N HIS A 276 -8.98 6.87 -5.97
CA HIS A 276 -9.05 7.65 -4.75
C HIS A 276 -7.68 8.10 -4.24
N GLY A 277 -6.62 7.37 -4.59
CA GLY A 277 -5.25 7.69 -4.18
C GLY A 277 -4.22 7.28 -5.22
N ILE A 278 -3.08 7.96 -5.20
CA ILE A 278 -1.92 7.69 -6.06
C ILE A 278 -0.71 7.40 -5.19
N ILE A 279 -0.13 6.22 -5.38
CA ILE A 279 1.14 5.80 -4.79
C ILE A 279 2.24 6.09 -5.82
N THR A 280 3.23 6.92 -5.46
CA THR A 280 4.21 7.46 -6.40
C THR A 280 5.62 7.57 -5.82
N ASP A 281 6.62 7.34 -6.66
CA ASP A 281 8.03 7.66 -6.38
C ASP A 281 8.34 9.16 -6.56
N ARG A 282 7.37 9.93 -7.12
CA ARG A 282 7.50 11.35 -7.46
C ARG A 282 6.42 12.17 -6.73
N PRO A 283 6.51 12.24 -5.38
CA PRO A 283 5.57 13.04 -4.59
C PRO A 283 5.56 14.52 -4.99
N ASP A 284 6.67 15.07 -5.47
CA ASP A 284 6.79 16.42 -6.03
C ASP A 284 5.80 16.65 -7.19
N ILE A 285 5.80 15.75 -8.18
CA ILE A 285 4.89 15.85 -9.34
C ILE A 285 3.43 15.75 -8.91
N LEU A 286 3.12 14.81 -7.99
CA LEU A 286 1.75 14.63 -7.50
C LEU A 286 1.24 15.87 -6.77
N MET A 287 2.05 16.44 -5.89
CA MET A 287 1.67 17.63 -5.12
C MET A 287 1.51 18.86 -5.99
N ASP A 288 2.40 19.09 -6.95
CA ASP A 288 2.25 20.16 -7.94
C ASP A 288 0.93 20.04 -8.71
N LEU A 289 0.59 18.83 -9.13
CA LEU A 289 -0.64 18.55 -9.86
C LEU A 289 -1.90 18.87 -9.04
N ILE A 290 -1.88 18.55 -7.74
CA ILE A 290 -3.01 18.81 -6.84
C ILE A 290 -3.13 20.30 -6.53
N HIS A 291 -2.03 21.01 -6.31
CA HIS A 291 -2.04 22.44 -6.06
C HIS A 291 -2.61 23.20 -7.25
N HIS A 292 -2.13 22.93 -8.46
CA HIS A 292 -2.65 23.59 -9.67
C HIS A 292 -4.12 23.24 -9.93
N SER A 293 -4.58 22.03 -9.62
CA SER A 293 -6.00 21.69 -9.82
C SER A 293 -6.95 22.46 -8.89
N LYS A 294 -6.51 22.86 -7.70
CA LYS A 294 -7.29 23.68 -6.76
C LYS A 294 -7.37 25.15 -7.18
N GLU A 295 -6.34 25.68 -7.85
CA GLU A 295 -6.34 27.05 -8.36
C GLU A 295 -7.36 27.30 -9.47
N TYR A 296 -7.70 26.28 -10.27
CA TYR A 296 -8.70 26.37 -11.36
C TYR A 296 -10.13 26.01 -10.92
N ALA A 297 -10.31 25.56 -9.67
CA ALA A 297 -11.63 25.21 -9.13
C ALA A 297 -12.27 26.35 -8.29
N ASN A 298 -11.55 27.44 -8.06
CA ASN A 298 -12.00 28.69 -7.43
C ASN A 298 -12.17 29.77 -8.50
#